data_333dc72b28d5032f9f923e68313a2ae3
#
_entry.id   333dc72b28d5032f9f923e68313a2ae3
#
_cell.length_a   1.000
_cell.length_b   1.000
_cell.length_c   1.000
_cell.angle_alpha   90.00
_cell.angle_beta   90.00
_cell.angle_gamma   90.00
#
_symmetry.space_group_name_H-M   'P 1'
#
loop_
_entity.id
_entity.type
_entity.pdbx_description
1 polymer ?
#
loop_
_entity_poly.entity_id
_entity_poly.type
_entity_poly.pdbx_seq_one_letter_code
_entity_poly.pdbx_strand_id
1 'polypeptide(L)'
;MAEEHHEHGNLENRGEETDRFRSRVTIPLLTVALVASLVWGFTQFRARRNWEIRAENQYNRSFSELSIHVGELENKLAEALVSNSRPHLVKTFSDIWRQAYLSQEDLGQLPLTSVELSRTKEFLAKVGAFSHSIVTKLNQNTNSAAVPAATGESVQYLSDRDWETLNALHQQARYLADQLVDLQESILEADERWLPVDRLSTAALAADVSDRLETNKITKSFMMMEDGFKRLPDPEMEGNLLSIKPVPKGITGAEISQEQGREIASSFVNKEDPRYEVAYDEKINGDHPLYLYTLKKKDNKGKAAASGRLAVTVKGGHVAWMLKERSVAEQKLSLDEAKEAARKYMESRGYRGLTPVGAEEYRNVAVVSLCSQSGETVIYPEMIKVQVALDDGEIMGVETMSYLTFHDPQRRISTPGLSVAAARSRLNKRFNVESIKEAIILNDQYQEVLTYECVGRIGQNRYRVYLNADTGEEERIQRIDEEGVPFR
;
A
#
# COMPACT_ATOMS: atom_id res chain seq x y z
N MET A 1 78.61 -70.17 -3.60
CA MET A 1 77.45 -70.11 -4.53
C MET A 1 76.24 -70.60 -3.75
N ALA A 2 75.62 -69.77 -2.99
CA ALA A 2 74.30 -70.02 -2.36
C ALA A 2 73.93 -68.73 -1.57
N GLU A 3 73.22 -67.78 -2.19
CA GLU A 3 72.50 -66.70 -1.53
C GLU A 3 71.77 -65.89 -2.63
N GLU A 4 70.56 -66.32 -2.95
CA GLU A 4 69.58 -65.57 -3.69
C GLU A 4 68.28 -66.36 -3.83
N HIS A 5 67.52 -66.51 -2.75
CA HIS A 5 66.14 -66.99 -2.84
C HIS A 5 65.33 -66.75 -1.58
N HIS A 6 65.36 -65.58 -0.98
CA HIS A 6 64.53 -65.36 0.19
C HIS A 6 63.83 -63.99 0.26
N GLU A 7 63.79 -63.21 -0.83
CA GLU A 7 63.13 -61.88 -0.73
C GLU A 7 61.83 -61.66 -1.50
N HIS A 8 61.41 -62.63 -2.34
CA HIS A 8 60.15 -62.48 -3.11
C HIS A 8 58.89 -62.95 -2.43
N GLY A 9 58.94 -63.70 -1.32
CA GLY A 9 57.77 -64.25 -0.66
C GLY A 9 57.06 -63.29 0.30
N ASN A 10 57.70 -62.15 0.69
CA ASN A 10 57.17 -61.26 1.74
C ASN A 10 56.39 -60.03 1.20
N LEU A 11 56.44 -59.75 -0.10
CA LEU A 11 55.75 -58.61 -0.70
C LEU A 11 54.32 -58.99 -1.21
N GLU A 12 54.10 -60.21 -1.64
CA GLU A 12 52.77 -60.70 -2.05
C GLU A 12 51.78 -60.85 -0.89
N ASN A 13 52.26 -61.27 0.29
CA ASN A 13 51.42 -61.48 1.46
C ASN A 13 50.97 -60.17 2.14
N ARG A 14 51.67 -59.04 1.96
CA ARG A 14 51.25 -57.70 2.46
C ARG A 14 50.16 -57.10 1.59
N GLY A 15 50.10 -57.38 0.28
CA GLY A 15 49.09 -56.92 -0.63
C GLY A 15 47.72 -57.57 -0.36
N GLU A 16 47.69 -58.87 -0.13
CA GLU A 16 46.43 -59.61 0.14
C GLU A 16 45.84 -59.30 1.52
N GLU A 17 46.62 -59.07 2.56
CA GLU A 17 46.11 -58.70 3.89
C GLU A 17 45.52 -57.27 3.89
N THR A 18 46.12 -56.32 3.17
CA THR A 18 45.60 -54.94 3.06
C THR A 18 44.34 -54.88 2.24
N ASP A 19 44.17 -55.73 1.20
CA ASP A 19 42.98 -55.81 0.41
C ASP A 19 41.82 -56.51 1.16
N ARG A 20 42.12 -57.56 1.94
CA ARG A 20 41.12 -58.26 2.80
C ARG A 20 40.69 -57.35 3.96
N PHE A 21 41.56 -56.52 4.50
CA PHE A 21 41.22 -55.57 5.56
C PHE A 21 40.40 -54.40 5.00
N ARG A 22 40.76 -53.85 3.82
CA ARG A 22 39.98 -52.88 3.10
C ARG A 22 38.57 -53.38 2.74
N SER A 23 38.43 -54.60 2.22
CA SER A 23 37.11 -55.15 1.88
C SER A 23 36.24 -55.42 3.12
N ARG A 24 36.82 -55.81 4.25
CA ARG A 24 36.09 -56.07 5.50
C ARG A 24 35.57 -54.83 6.20
N VAL A 25 36.14 -53.63 5.94
CA VAL A 25 35.71 -52.36 6.55
C VAL A 25 34.93 -51.53 5.54
N THR A 26 35.35 -51.46 4.28
CA THR A 26 34.70 -50.63 3.26
C THR A 26 33.34 -51.15 2.84
N ILE A 27 33.15 -52.48 2.72
CA ILE A 27 31.85 -53.06 2.34
C ILE A 27 30.77 -52.78 3.42
N PRO A 28 30.99 -53.05 4.72
CA PRO A 28 30.02 -52.67 5.76
C PRO A 28 29.76 -51.17 5.83
N LEU A 29 30.78 -50.32 5.67
CA LEU A 29 30.63 -48.88 5.68
C LEU A 29 29.78 -48.40 4.51
N LEU A 30 30.01 -48.89 3.31
CA LEU A 30 29.20 -48.63 2.12
C LEU A 30 27.76 -49.13 2.27
N THR A 31 27.59 -50.28 2.89
CA THR A 31 26.24 -50.84 3.18
C THR A 31 25.47 -49.96 4.15
N VAL A 32 26.12 -49.48 5.22
CA VAL A 32 25.51 -48.56 6.19
C VAL A 32 25.20 -47.24 5.51
N ALA A 33 26.12 -46.69 4.71
CA ALA A 33 25.89 -45.45 3.95
C ALA A 33 24.73 -45.60 2.97
N LEU A 34 24.62 -46.73 2.28
CA LEU A 34 23.49 -47.03 1.35
C LEU A 34 22.16 -47.08 2.11
N VAL A 35 22.12 -47.84 3.24
CA VAL A 35 20.91 -47.95 4.07
C VAL A 35 20.52 -46.58 4.62
N ALA A 36 21.46 -45.78 5.12
CA ALA A 36 21.22 -44.42 5.59
C ALA A 36 20.67 -43.52 4.47
N SER A 37 21.23 -43.63 3.25
CA SER A 37 20.76 -42.86 2.08
C SER A 37 19.33 -43.30 1.67
N LEU A 38 19.03 -44.59 1.71
CA LEU A 38 17.67 -45.07 1.41
C LEU A 38 16.65 -44.64 2.46
N VAL A 39 16.98 -44.68 3.74
CA VAL A 39 16.12 -44.17 4.84
C VAL A 39 15.92 -42.68 4.70
N TRP A 40 16.99 -41.92 4.45
CA TRP A 40 16.91 -40.46 4.24
C TRP A 40 16.07 -40.14 3.01
N GLY A 41 16.28 -40.79 1.87
CA GLY A 41 15.49 -40.63 0.65
C GLY A 41 14.00 -40.93 0.87
N PHE A 42 13.69 -42.00 1.62
CA PHE A 42 12.32 -42.39 1.95
C PHE A 42 11.63 -41.35 2.88
N THR A 43 12.35 -40.81 3.88
CA THR A 43 11.84 -39.77 4.77
C THR A 43 11.58 -38.48 4.01
N GLN A 44 12.48 -38.09 3.10
CA GLN A 44 12.30 -36.93 2.23
C GLN A 44 11.13 -37.10 1.27
N PHE A 45 10.97 -38.26 0.67
CA PHE A 45 9.84 -38.59 -0.20
C PHE A 45 8.49 -38.49 0.54
N ARG A 46 8.41 -39.06 1.77
CA ARG A 46 7.22 -38.91 2.62
C ARG A 46 6.93 -37.45 3.03
N ALA A 47 7.96 -36.72 3.42
CA ALA A 47 7.83 -35.33 3.80
C ALA A 47 7.30 -34.46 2.63
N ARG A 48 7.86 -34.67 1.43
CA ARG A 48 7.40 -34.00 0.21
C ARG A 48 5.94 -34.33 -0.12
N ARG A 49 5.57 -35.62 -0.08
CA ARG A 49 4.19 -36.05 -0.36
C ARG A 49 3.19 -35.48 0.65
N ASN A 50 3.55 -35.44 1.92
CA ASN A 50 2.71 -34.87 2.97
C ASN A 50 2.55 -33.32 2.76
N TRP A 51 3.61 -32.65 2.33
CA TRP A 51 3.54 -31.24 1.99
C TRP A 51 2.62 -31.00 0.78
N GLU A 52 2.76 -31.78 -0.28
CA GLU A 52 1.92 -31.70 -1.48
C GLU A 52 0.43 -31.88 -1.13
N ILE A 53 0.09 -32.86 -0.29
CA ILE A 53 -1.30 -33.08 0.16
C ILE A 53 -1.81 -31.90 1.00
N ARG A 54 -1.00 -31.33 1.87
CA ARG A 54 -1.39 -30.17 2.69
C ARG A 54 -1.60 -28.93 1.83
N ALA A 55 -0.71 -28.66 0.89
CA ALA A 55 -0.83 -27.53 -0.02
C ALA A 55 -2.09 -27.65 -0.90
N GLU A 56 -2.34 -28.82 -1.49
CA GLU A 56 -3.55 -29.08 -2.27
C GLU A 56 -4.82 -28.86 -1.45
N ASN A 57 -4.88 -29.40 -0.22
CA ASN A 57 -6.01 -29.20 0.67
C ASN A 57 -6.22 -27.73 1.06
N GLN A 58 -5.14 -26.99 1.25
CA GLN A 58 -5.20 -25.55 1.53
C GLN A 58 -5.77 -24.78 0.35
N TYR A 59 -5.27 -25.02 -0.87
CA TYR A 59 -5.76 -24.37 -2.08
C TYR A 59 -7.23 -24.68 -2.37
N ASN A 60 -7.63 -25.96 -2.26
CA ASN A 60 -9.03 -26.37 -2.39
C ASN A 60 -9.93 -25.67 -1.36
N ARG A 61 -9.46 -25.54 -0.12
CA ARG A 61 -10.20 -24.83 0.93
C ARG A 61 -10.34 -23.37 0.58
N SER A 62 -9.23 -22.67 0.26
CA SER A 62 -9.27 -21.23 -0.07
C SER A 62 -10.14 -20.94 -1.30
N PHE A 63 -10.12 -21.83 -2.31
CA PHE A 63 -10.99 -21.71 -3.47
C PHE A 63 -12.48 -21.91 -3.10
N SER A 64 -12.79 -22.91 -2.25
CA SER A 64 -14.16 -23.13 -1.79
C SER A 64 -14.66 -21.95 -0.94
N GLU A 65 -13.83 -21.41 -0.04
CA GLU A 65 -14.15 -20.26 0.77
C GLU A 65 -14.36 -19.01 -0.12
N LEU A 66 -13.51 -18.78 -1.14
CA LEU A 66 -13.69 -17.73 -2.14
C LEU A 66 -15.07 -17.83 -2.84
N SER A 67 -15.43 -19.03 -3.31
CA SER A 67 -16.72 -19.26 -4.00
C SER A 67 -17.91 -18.96 -3.07
N ILE A 68 -17.82 -19.37 -1.80
CA ILE A 68 -18.87 -19.10 -0.80
C ILE A 68 -18.96 -17.60 -0.52
N HIS A 69 -17.83 -16.92 -0.25
CA HIS A 69 -17.84 -15.50 0.11
C HIS A 69 -18.29 -14.61 -1.06
N VAL A 70 -17.94 -14.96 -2.30
CA VAL A 70 -18.42 -14.25 -3.50
C VAL A 70 -19.93 -14.50 -3.72
N GLY A 71 -20.42 -15.71 -3.49
CA GLY A 71 -21.86 -16.01 -3.56
C GLY A 71 -22.65 -15.24 -2.48
N GLU A 72 -22.16 -15.19 -1.26
CA GLU A 72 -22.74 -14.36 -0.19
C GLU A 72 -22.70 -12.87 -0.53
N LEU A 73 -21.60 -12.40 -1.15
CA LEU A 73 -21.44 -11.03 -1.62
C LEU A 73 -22.50 -10.67 -2.64
N GLU A 74 -22.72 -11.53 -3.64
CA GLU A 74 -23.76 -11.36 -4.66
C GLU A 74 -25.14 -11.26 -4.02
N ASN A 75 -25.49 -12.21 -3.15
CA ASN A 75 -26.78 -12.24 -2.46
C ASN A 75 -27.00 -10.96 -1.63
N LYS A 76 -25.99 -10.46 -0.93
CA LYS A 76 -26.09 -9.24 -0.13
C LYS A 76 -26.21 -7.99 -0.99
N LEU A 77 -25.56 -7.91 -2.14
CA LEU A 77 -25.75 -6.83 -3.10
C LEU A 77 -27.17 -6.83 -3.67
N ALA A 78 -27.72 -8.03 -3.99
CA ALA A 78 -29.10 -8.17 -4.43
C ALA A 78 -30.11 -7.74 -3.34
N GLU A 79 -29.85 -8.10 -2.07
CA GLU A 79 -30.65 -7.68 -0.91
C GLU A 79 -30.65 -6.15 -0.75
N ALA A 80 -29.49 -5.51 -0.92
CA ALA A 80 -29.36 -4.06 -0.82
C ALA A 80 -30.13 -3.31 -1.92
N LEU A 81 -30.23 -3.86 -3.14
CA LEU A 81 -30.95 -3.25 -4.26
C LEU A 81 -32.46 -3.06 -3.98
N VAL A 82 -33.04 -3.94 -3.17
CA VAL A 82 -34.50 -3.92 -2.89
C VAL A 82 -34.80 -3.31 -1.51
N SER A 83 -33.78 -3.07 -0.69
CA SER A 83 -33.98 -2.56 0.67
C SER A 83 -34.19 -1.05 0.68
N ASN A 84 -35.20 -0.63 1.45
CA ASN A 84 -35.46 0.79 1.76
C ASN A 84 -35.59 1.01 3.29
N SER A 85 -34.78 0.31 4.06
CA SER A 85 -34.70 0.43 5.52
C SER A 85 -33.28 0.79 5.93
N ARG A 86 -33.09 1.97 6.52
CA ARG A 86 -31.77 2.45 6.93
C ARG A 86 -31.00 1.45 7.84
N PRO A 87 -31.60 0.92 8.94
CA PRO A 87 -30.90 -0.04 9.79
C PRO A 87 -30.52 -1.32 9.03
N HIS A 88 -31.39 -1.75 8.11
CA HIS A 88 -31.15 -2.92 7.28
C HIS A 88 -30.02 -2.65 6.28
N LEU A 89 -30.04 -1.50 5.58
CA LEU A 89 -28.98 -1.09 4.65
C LEU A 89 -27.61 -0.99 5.35
N VAL A 90 -27.53 -0.35 6.54
CA VAL A 90 -26.28 -0.26 7.30
C VAL A 90 -25.73 -1.65 7.61
N LYS A 91 -26.59 -2.58 8.06
CA LYS A 91 -26.17 -3.96 8.33
C LYS A 91 -25.72 -4.66 7.04
N THR A 92 -26.53 -4.61 5.99
CA THR A 92 -26.26 -5.29 4.71
C THR A 92 -24.97 -4.78 4.08
N PHE A 93 -24.74 -3.46 4.01
CA PHE A 93 -23.48 -2.91 3.49
C PHE A 93 -22.26 -3.22 4.38
N SER A 94 -22.43 -3.35 5.70
CA SER A 94 -21.34 -3.83 6.58
C SER A 94 -21.01 -5.30 6.29
N ASP A 95 -22.02 -6.13 6.00
CA ASP A 95 -21.82 -7.53 5.60
C ASP A 95 -21.16 -7.61 4.23
N ILE A 96 -21.59 -6.81 3.23
CA ILE A 96 -20.98 -6.72 1.89
C ILE A 96 -19.50 -6.36 2.00
N TRP A 97 -19.16 -5.35 2.79
CA TRP A 97 -17.77 -4.95 3.03
C TRP A 97 -16.92 -6.11 3.58
N ARG A 98 -17.46 -6.82 4.56
CA ARG A 98 -16.79 -8.00 5.15
C ARG A 98 -16.58 -9.11 4.12
N GLN A 99 -17.60 -9.44 3.31
CA GLN A 99 -17.48 -10.50 2.30
C GLN A 99 -16.48 -10.12 1.20
N ALA A 100 -16.47 -8.87 0.76
CA ALA A 100 -15.48 -8.39 -0.22
C ALA A 100 -14.04 -8.53 0.31
N TYR A 101 -13.80 -8.21 1.59
CA TYR A 101 -12.49 -8.37 2.22
C TYR A 101 -12.07 -9.83 2.32
N LEU A 102 -12.97 -10.72 2.79
CA LEU A 102 -12.71 -12.15 2.88
C LEU A 102 -12.42 -12.75 1.50
N SER A 103 -13.17 -12.36 0.47
CA SER A 103 -12.92 -12.81 -0.91
C SER A 103 -11.54 -12.37 -1.43
N GLN A 104 -11.05 -11.17 -1.06
CA GLN A 104 -9.70 -10.73 -1.41
C GLN A 104 -8.63 -11.56 -0.70
N GLU A 105 -8.84 -11.90 0.56
CA GLU A 105 -7.93 -12.75 1.35
C GLU A 105 -7.83 -14.14 0.74
N ASP A 106 -8.96 -14.79 0.44
CA ASP A 106 -9.02 -16.12 -0.15
C ASP A 106 -8.36 -16.15 -1.54
N LEU A 107 -8.65 -15.16 -2.38
CA LEU A 107 -8.03 -15.01 -3.70
C LEU A 107 -6.50 -14.86 -3.59
N GLY A 108 -6.03 -14.17 -2.56
CA GLY A 108 -4.60 -13.99 -2.28
C GLY A 108 -3.89 -15.27 -1.84
N GLN A 109 -4.61 -16.28 -1.33
CA GLN A 109 -4.07 -17.56 -0.90
C GLN A 109 -3.94 -18.57 -2.05
N LEU A 110 -4.56 -18.31 -3.21
CA LEU A 110 -4.47 -19.20 -4.37
C LEU A 110 -3.13 -19.02 -5.11
N PRO A 111 -2.58 -20.10 -5.68
CA PRO A 111 -1.28 -20.07 -6.37
C PRO A 111 -1.39 -19.49 -7.79
N LEU A 112 -1.96 -18.28 -7.91
CA LEU A 112 -2.29 -17.61 -9.18
C LEU A 112 -1.35 -16.42 -9.47
N THR A 113 -0.14 -16.42 -8.95
CA THR A 113 0.82 -15.30 -9.15
C THR A 113 1.22 -15.07 -10.59
N SER A 114 1.09 -16.06 -11.45
CA SER A 114 1.35 -15.98 -12.90
C SER A 114 0.13 -15.53 -13.73
N VAL A 115 -1.05 -15.44 -13.10
CA VAL A 115 -2.28 -14.95 -13.74
C VAL A 115 -2.54 -13.51 -13.30
N GLU A 116 -2.71 -12.62 -14.25
CA GLU A 116 -3.07 -11.24 -13.94
C GLU A 116 -4.55 -11.15 -13.54
N LEU A 117 -4.80 -10.92 -12.25
CA LEU A 117 -6.14 -10.81 -11.65
C LEU A 117 -6.45 -9.37 -11.22
N SER A 118 -5.99 -8.39 -11.99
CA SER A 118 -6.11 -6.97 -11.64
C SER A 118 -7.57 -6.51 -11.56
N ARG A 119 -8.42 -6.94 -12.47
CA ARG A 119 -9.83 -6.54 -12.51
C ARG A 119 -10.67 -7.19 -11.41
N THR A 120 -10.46 -8.49 -11.16
CA THR A 120 -11.13 -9.17 -10.05
C THR A 120 -10.76 -8.52 -8.71
N LYS A 121 -9.47 -8.22 -8.50
CA LYS A 121 -9.00 -7.52 -7.30
C LYS A 121 -9.55 -6.10 -7.20
N GLU A 122 -9.57 -5.36 -8.30
CA GLU A 122 -10.13 -4.02 -8.38
C GLU A 122 -11.64 -4.02 -8.09
N PHE A 123 -12.39 -4.96 -8.66
CA PHE A 123 -13.82 -5.14 -8.39
C PHE A 123 -14.07 -5.35 -6.89
N LEU A 124 -13.41 -6.33 -6.26
CA LEU A 124 -13.59 -6.61 -4.83
C LEU A 124 -13.23 -5.39 -3.96
N ALA A 125 -12.18 -4.66 -4.34
CA ALA A 125 -11.80 -3.44 -3.66
C ALA A 125 -12.85 -2.31 -3.85
N LYS A 126 -13.40 -2.14 -5.06
CA LYS A 126 -14.50 -1.19 -5.34
C LYS A 126 -15.75 -1.51 -4.53
N VAL A 127 -16.13 -2.79 -4.44
CA VAL A 127 -17.28 -3.21 -3.61
C VAL A 127 -17.06 -2.84 -2.14
N GLY A 128 -15.85 -3.13 -1.61
CA GLY A 128 -15.49 -2.79 -0.23
C GLY A 128 -15.56 -1.29 0.04
N ALA A 129 -14.96 -0.48 -0.82
CA ALA A 129 -14.94 0.97 -0.72
C ALA A 129 -16.35 1.60 -0.84
N PHE A 130 -17.14 1.15 -1.81
CA PHE A 130 -18.52 1.59 -1.99
C PHE A 130 -19.36 1.30 -0.75
N SER A 131 -19.28 0.08 -0.23
CA SER A 131 -20.03 -0.33 0.95
C SER A 131 -19.71 0.51 2.17
N HIS A 132 -18.41 0.76 2.42
CA HIS A 132 -17.96 1.64 3.49
C HIS A 132 -18.52 3.07 3.34
N SER A 133 -18.48 3.63 2.13
CA SER A 133 -19.01 4.98 1.87
C SER A 133 -20.51 5.09 2.13
N ILE A 134 -21.30 4.09 1.72
CA ILE A 134 -22.73 4.07 1.97
C ILE A 134 -23.04 3.97 3.46
N VAL A 135 -22.34 3.12 4.21
CA VAL A 135 -22.48 3.03 5.68
C VAL A 135 -22.18 4.39 6.34
N THR A 136 -21.13 5.06 5.91
CA THR A 136 -20.76 6.39 6.41
C THR A 136 -21.83 7.43 6.11
N LYS A 137 -22.32 7.51 4.83
CA LYS A 137 -23.42 8.40 4.42
C LYS A 137 -24.69 8.15 5.25
N LEU A 138 -25.06 6.88 5.42
CA LEU A 138 -26.25 6.51 6.18
C LEU A 138 -26.13 6.88 7.66
N ASN A 139 -24.95 6.81 8.26
CA ASN A 139 -24.73 7.16 9.66
C ASN A 139 -24.70 8.68 9.87
N GLN A 140 -24.13 9.47 8.96
CA GLN A 140 -24.06 10.94 9.04
C GLN A 140 -25.46 11.58 8.93
N ASN A 141 -26.35 11.04 8.13
CA ASN A 141 -27.72 11.56 7.96
C ASN A 141 -28.66 11.34 9.16
N THR A 142 -28.14 10.95 10.33
CA THR A 142 -28.97 10.81 11.56
C THR A 142 -29.49 12.15 12.07
N ASN A 143 -28.80 13.25 11.83
CA ASN A 143 -29.15 14.58 12.37
C ASN A 143 -30.05 15.40 11.43
N SER A 144 -30.17 15.00 10.17
CA SER A 144 -31.03 15.73 9.18
C SER A 144 -32.43 15.14 9.01
N ALA A 145 -32.71 13.98 9.58
CA ALA A 145 -34.00 13.33 9.46
C ALA A 145 -34.90 13.56 10.69
N ALA A 146 -35.25 14.81 10.96
CA ALA A 146 -36.63 15.05 11.37
C ALA A 146 -37.50 14.65 10.17
N VAL A 147 -37.93 13.38 10.13
CA VAL A 147 -38.87 12.86 9.12
C VAL A 147 -40.06 13.81 9.10
N PRO A 148 -40.42 14.43 7.97
CA PRO A 148 -41.73 15.00 7.83
C PRO A 148 -42.72 13.85 7.74
N ALA A 149 -43.27 13.45 8.87
CA ALA A 149 -44.32 12.45 8.96
C ALA A 149 -45.64 12.92 8.24
N ALA A 150 -45.57 13.97 7.42
CA ALA A 150 -46.72 14.67 6.91
C ALA A 150 -46.93 14.60 5.38
N THR A 151 -46.00 14.11 4.55
CA THR A 151 -46.13 14.20 3.10
C THR A 151 -46.35 12.86 2.37
N GLY A 152 -46.30 11.72 3.07
CA GLY A 152 -46.57 10.41 2.42
C GLY A 152 -45.54 9.96 1.37
N GLU A 153 -44.46 10.73 1.16
CA GLU A 153 -43.35 10.35 0.28
C GLU A 153 -42.43 9.37 0.96
N SER A 154 -42.10 8.28 0.28
CA SER A 154 -41.16 7.28 0.76
C SER A 154 -39.77 7.89 0.80
N VAL A 155 -39.13 7.93 1.98
CA VAL A 155 -37.75 8.34 2.14
C VAL A 155 -36.86 7.35 1.38
N GLN A 156 -36.14 7.84 0.38
CA GLN A 156 -35.16 7.04 -0.35
C GLN A 156 -33.77 7.26 0.29
N TYR A 157 -33.16 6.17 0.80
CA TYR A 157 -31.87 6.24 1.50
C TYR A 157 -30.68 6.15 0.56
N LEU A 158 -30.82 5.57 -0.62
CA LEU A 158 -29.82 5.52 -1.69
C LEU A 158 -30.23 6.53 -2.77
N SER A 159 -29.28 7.35 -3.23
CA SER A 159 -29.50 8.19 -4.40
C SER A 159 -29.63 7.31 -5.66
N ASP A 160 -30.24 7.84 -6.73
CA ASP A 160 -30.35 7.13 -8.01
C ASP A 160 -28.98 6.66 -8.51
N ARG A 161 -27.96 7.47 -8.34
CA ARG A 161 -26.58 7.15 -8.70
C ARG A 161 -25.97 6.06 -7.81
N ASP A 162 -26.19 6.09 -6.48
CA ASP A 162 -25.77 5.01 -5.58
C ASP A 162 -26.44 3.70 -5.98
N TRP A 163 -27.72 3.75 -6.39
CA TRP A 163 -28.47 2.60 -6.86
C TRP A 163 -27.93 2.05 -8.19
N GLU A 164 -27.60 2.91 -9.16
CA GLU A 164 -26.98 2.51 -10.43
C GLU A 164 -25.61 1.86 -10.19
N THR A 165 -24.80 2.45 -9.32
CA THR A 165 -23.49 1.89 -8.92
C THR A 165 -23.66 0.52 -8.27
N LEU A 166 -24.60 0.40 -7.33
CA LEU A 166 -24.92 -0.87 -6.65
C LEU A 166 -25.36 -1.94 -7.65
N ASN A 167 -26.21 -1.59 -8.61
CA ASN A 167 -26.68 -2.50 -9.65
C ASN A 167 -25.54 -2.98 -10.56
N ALA A 168 -24.63 -2.09 -10.95
CA ALA A 168 -23.45 -2.47 -11.74
C ALA A 168 -22.51 -3.40 -10.96
N LEU A 169 -22.27 -3.11 -9.67
CA LEU A 169 -21.49 -3.98 -8.80
C LEU A 169 -22.15 -5.35 -8.58
N HIS A 170 -23.48 -5.39 -8.46
CA HIS A 170 -24.23 -6.64 -8.37
C HIS A 170 -24.08 -7.49 -9.65
N GLN A 171 -24.16 -6.88 -10.85
CA GLN A 171 -23.95 -7.60 -12.12
C GLN A 171 -22.53 -8.19 -12.20
N GLN A 172 -21.51 -7.47 -11.75
CA GLN A 172 -20.14 -7.95 -11.69
C GLN A 172 -19.98 -9.09 -10.66
N ALA A 173 -20.61 -8.97 -9.49
CA ALA A 173 -20.60 -10.00 -8.46
C ALA A 173 -21.23 -11.31 -8.95
N ARG A 174 -22.40 -11.19 -9.60
CA ARG A 174 -23.11 -12.32 -10.19
C ARG A 174 -22.25 -13.04 -11.23
N TYR A 175 -21.65 -12.26 -12.14
CA TYR A 175 -20.74 -12.83 -13.13
C TYR A 175 -19.59 -13.61 -12.46
N LEU A 176 -18.93 -13.03 -11.45
CA LEU A 176 -17.85 -13.68 -10.74
C LEU A 176 -18.31 -14.95 -10.01
N ALA A 177 -19.48 -14.90 -9.35
CA ALA A 177 -20.05 -16.05 -8.66
C ALA A 177 -20.34 -17.19 -9.64
N ASP A 178 -20.99 -16.91 -10.77
CA ASP A 178 -21.29 -17.90 -11.81
C ASP A 178 -19.99 -18.55 -12.34
N GLN A 179 -18.96 -17.75 -12.64
CA GLN A 179 -17.67 -18.28 -13.12
C GLN A 179 -16.93 -19.13 -12.10
N LEU A 180 -17.03 -18.81 -10.80
CA LEU A 180 -16.42 -19.63 -9.74
C LEU A 180 -17.16 -20.97 -9.57
N VAL A 181 -18.48 -20.98 -9.70
CA VAL A 181 -19.30 -22.22 -9.69
C VAL A 181 -18.95 -23.10 -10.88
N ASP A 182 -18.91 -22.55 -12.11
CA ASP A 182 -18.53 -23.29 -13.32
C ASP A 182 -17.12 -23.89 -13.21
N LEU A 183 -16.17 -23.12 -12.63
CA LEU A 183 -14.82 -23.60 -12.40
C LEU A 183 -14.78 -24.71 -11.33
N GLN A 184 -15.56 -24.58 -10.26
CA GLN A 184 -15.65 -25.62 -9.22
C GLN A 184 -16.17 -26.94 -9.79
N GLU A 185 -17.20 -26.88 -10.62
CA GLU A 185 -17.75 -28.06 -11.32
C GLU A 185 -16.71 -28.67 -12.26
N SER A 186 -16.00 -27.86 -13.04
CA SER A 186 -14.93 -28.30 -13.95
C SER A 186 -13.75 -28.96 -13.20
N ILE A 187 -13.36 -28.46 -12.02
CA ILE A 187 -12.30 -29.06 -11.19
C ILE A 187 -12.74 -30.45 -10.69
N LEU A 188 -14.01 -30.56 -10.26
CA LEU A 188 -14.54 -31.83 -9.75
C LEU A 188 -14.68 -32.90 -10.85
N GLU A 189 -15.18 -32.51 -12.02
CA GLU A 189 -15.39 -33.44 -13.15
C GLU A 189 -14.07 -33.94 -13.77
N ALA A 190 -13.06 -33.09 -13.84
CA ALA A 190 -11.79 -33.38 -14.50
C ALA A 190 -10.68 -33.87 -13.55
N ASP A 191 -10.94 -34.02 -12.25
CA ASP A 191 -9.92 -34.32 -11.19
C ASP A 191 -8.70 -33.35 -11.30
N GLU A 192 -8.98 -32.09 -11.64
CA GLU A 192 -7.93 -31.06 -11.75
C GLU A 192 -7.37 -30.71 -10.37
N ARG A 193 -6.07 -30.36 -10.32
CA ARG A 193 -5.34 -30.07 -9.08
C ARG A 193 -4.66 -28.73 -9.13
N TRP A 194 -4.50 -28.12 -7.95
CA TRP A 194 -3.83 -26.83 -7.77
C TRP A 194 -2.30 -26.92 -7.79
N LEU A 195 -1.73 -28.06 -7.38
CA LEU A 195 -0.27 -28.24 -7.36
C LEU A 195 0.41 -28.01 -8.72
N PRO A 196 -0.13 -28.44 -9.87
CA PRO A 196 0.41 -28.07 -11.17
C PRO A 196 0.41 -26.54 -11.42
N VAL A 197 -0.62 -25.83 -10.96
CA VAL A 197 -0.72 -24.35 -11.04
C VAL A 197 0.36 -23.69 -10.20
N ASP A 198 0.56 -24.15 -8.97
CA ASP A 198 1.61 -23.68 -8.05
C ASP A 198 3.01 -23.87 -8.67
N ARG A 199 3.28 -24.99 -9.27
CA ARG A 199 4.55 -25.27 -9.97
C ARG A 199 4.74 -24.38 -11.19
N LEU A 200 3.68 -24.12 -11.96
CA LEU A 200 3.72 -23.21 -13.11
C LEU A 200 3.97 -21.76 -12.66
N SER A 201 3.31 -21.33 -11.61
CA SER A 201 3.50 -20.00 -11.03
C SER A 201 4.92 -19.77 -10.52
N THR A 202 5.52 -20.80 -9.92
CA THR A 202 6.92 -20.76 -9.46
C THR A 202 7.92 -20.81 -10.64
N ALA A 203 7.61 -21.56 -11.70
CA ALA A 203 8.45 -21.68 -12.90
C ALA A 203 8.37 -20.45 -13.81
N ALA A 204 7.26 -19.73 -13.80
CA ALA A 204 7.06 -18.49 -14.60
C ALA A 204 8.04 -17.38 -14.23
N LEU A 205 8.64 -17.43 -13.05
CA LEU A 205 9.73 -16.54 -12.63
C LEU A 205 11.05 -16.83 -13.36
N ALA A 206 11.19 -17.95 -14.08
CA ALA A 206 12.44 -18.44 -14.63
C ALA A 206 12.47 -18.60 -16.16
N ALA A 207 11.33 -18.66 -16.88
CA ALA A 207 11.27 -18.90 -18.33
C ALA A 207 9.91 -18.53 -18.94
N ASP A 208 9.86 -18.38 -20.27
CA ASP A 208 8.64 -18.18 -21.05
C ASP A 208 7.68 -19.40 -20.89
N VAL A 209 6.62 -19.22 -20.10
CA VAL A 209 5.69 -20.28 -19.68
C VAL A 209 4.26 -20.01 -20.19
N SER A 210 4.07 -19.00 -21.04
CA SER A 210 2.75 -18.55 -21.54
C SER A 210 1.90 -19.71 -22.08
N ASP A 211 2.47 -20.54 -22.94
CA ASP A 211 1.75 -21.69 -23.54
C ASP A 211 1.27 -22.74 -22.51
N ARG A 212 1.98 -22.88 -21.40
CA ARG A 212 1.61 -23.84 -20.35
C ARG A 212 0.53 -23.31 -19.43
N LEU A 213 0.44 -22.00 -19.24
CA LEU A 213 -0.63 -21.37 -18.49
C LEU A 213 -1.96 -21.48 -19.23
N GLU A 214 -1.96 -21.33 -20.54
CA GLU A 214 -3.15 -21.51 -21.38
C GLU A 214 -3.64 -22.95 -21.47
N THR A 215 -2.76 -23.93 -21.25
CA THR A 215 -3.10 -25.37 -21.30
C THR A 215 -3.72 -25.87 -19.97
N ASN A 216 -3.43 -25.22 -18.84
CA ASN A 216 -4.02 -25.61 -17.57
C ASN A 216 -5.44 -25.01 -17.45
N LYS A 217 -6.45 -25.87 -17.15
CA LYS A 217 -7.86 -25.45 -17.11
C LYS A 217 -8.14 -24.40 -16.02
N ILE A 218 -7.53 -24.53 -14.85
CA ILE A 218 -7.74 -23.58 -13.74
C ILE A 218 -7.23 -22.20 -14.14
N THR A 219 -5.97 -22.08 -14.58
CA THR A 219 -5.40 -20.81 -15.01
C THR A 219 -6.16 -20.20 -16.16
N LYS A 220 -6.53 -21.01 -17.16
CA LYS A 220 -7.34 -20.58 -18.31
C LYS A 220 -8.69 -20.03 -17.88
N SER A 221 -9.39 -20.67 -16.94
CA SER A 221 -10.68 -20.19 -16.44
C SER A 221 -10.55 -18.83 -15.74
N PHE A 222 -9.51 -18.64 -14.93
CA PHE A 222 -9.25 -17.32 -14.32
C PHE A 222 -8.88 -16.26 -15.36
N MET A 223 -8.12 -16.57 -16.40
CA MET A 223 -7.83 -15.65 -17.50
C MET A 223 -9.11 -15.28 -18.27
N MET A 224 -9.99 -16.25 -18.55
CA MET A 224 -11.28 -16.00 -19.20
C MET A 224 -12.21 -15.15 -18.31
N MET A 225 -12.18 -15.35 -17.00
CA MET A 225 -12.90 -14.56 -16.02
C MET A 225 -12.44 -13.09 -16.05
N GLU A 226 -11.12 -12.84 -16.06
CA GLU A 226 -10.56 -11.48 -16.21
C GLU A 226 -10.97 -10.80 -17.53
N ASP A 227 -10.97 -11.54 -18.63
CA ASP A 227 -11.45 -11.04 -19.92
C ASP A 227 -12.95 -10.73 -19.94
N GLY A 228 -13.75 -11.51 -19.23
CA GLY A 228 -15.18 -11.28 -19.09
C GLY A 228 -15.49 -9.98 -18.35
N PHE A 229 -14.73 -9.61 -17.34
CA PHE A 229 -14.87 -8.33 -16.64
C PHE A 229 -14.76 -7.12 -17.58
N LYS A 230 -13.98 -7.20 -18.67
CA LYS A 230 -13.84 -6.11 -19.66
C LYS A 230 -15.16 -5.77 -20.36
N ARG A 231 -16.13 -6.68 -20.37
CA ARG A 231 -17.42 -6.54 -21.06
C ARG A 231 -18.54 -6.07 -20.14
N LEU A 232 -18.28 -6.04 -18.84
CA LEU A 232 -19.27 -5.62 -17.84
C LEU A 232 -19.22 -4.10 -17.63
N PRO A 233 -20.36 -3.49 -17.23
CA PRO A 233 -20.38 -2.08 -16.88
C PRO A 233 -19.35 -1.82 -15.77
N ASP A 234 -18.46 -0.86 -15.99
CA ASP A 234 -17.60 -0.36 -14.93
C ASP A 234 -18.33 0.77 -14.22
N PRO A 235 -18.73 0.58 -12.94
CA PRO A 235 -19.50 1.59 -12.24
C PRO A 235 -18.65 2.84 -12.04
N GLU A 236 -19.14 3.98 -12.54
CA GLU A 236 -18.61 5.28 -12.18
C GLU A 236 -18.95 5.55 -10.71
N MET A 237 -18.00 5.26 -9.83
CA MET A 237 -18.16 5.59 -8.41
C MET A 237 -18.00 7.09 -8.21
N GLU A 238 -18.98 7.71 -7.53
CA GLU A 238 -18.87 9.11 -7.15
C GLU A 238 -17.71 9.28 -6.18
N GLY A 239 -16.73 10.07 -6.60
CA GLY A 239 -15.44 10.09 -5.93
C GLY A 239 -14.87 8.69 -5.94
N ASN A 240 -14.09 8.38 -6.93
CA ASN A 240 -13.36 7.12 -7.04
C ASN A 240 -12.65 6.82 -5.69
N LEU A 241 -13.36 6.12 -4.78
CA LEU A 241 -12.90 5.87 -3.40
C LEU A 241 -11.58 5.08 -3.36
N LEU A 242 -11.20 4.46 -4.49
CA LEU A 242 -9.90 3.84 -4.70
C LEU A 242 -8.96 4.68 -5.57
N SER A 243 -9.45 5.72 -6.21
CA SER A 243 -8.70 6.58 -7.14
C SER A 243 -9.23 8.01 -7.15
N ILE A 244 -9.71 8.57 -6.02
CA ILE A 244 -9.77 10.01 -5.93
C ILE A 244 -8.32 10.47 -5.99
N LYS A 245 -7.87 10.71 -7.22
CA LYS A 245 -6.72 11.55 -7.44
C LYS A 245 -7.25 12.98 -7.37
N PRO A 246 -7.07 13.68 -6.26
CA PRO A 246 -7.52 15.07 -6.19
C PRO A 246 -6.84 15.83 -7.30
N VAL A 247 -7.60 16.62 -8.05
CA VAL A 247 -7.04 17.51 -9.09
C VAL A 247 -6.14 18.52 -8.40
N PRO A 248 -4.83 18.55 -8.69
CA PRO A 248 -3.92 19.45 -8.03
C PRO A 248 -4.29 20.91 -8.25
N LYS A 249 -4.64 21.59 -7.17
CA LYS A 249 -4.96 23.03 -7.17
C LYS A 249 -3.70 23.90 -7.24
N GLY A 250 -2.60 23.43 -6.65
CA GLY A 250 -1.32 24.15 -6.60
C GLY A 250 -0.44 23.95 -7.84
N ILE A 251 -0.76 23.02 -8.75
CA ILE A 251 -0.05 22.89 -10.03
C ILE A 251 -0.68 23.86 -11.03
N THR A 252 -0.28 25.12 -10.94
CA THR A 252 -0.80 26.21 -11.78
C THR A 252 0.29 26.76 -12.72
N GLY A 253 -0.11 27.48 -13.76
CA GLY A 253 0.81 28.10 -14.73
C GLY A 253 0.81 27.40 -16.09
N ALA A 254 1.60 27.92 -17.02
CA ALA A 254 1.78 27.36 -18.35
C ALA A 254 2.72 26.14 -18.32
N GLU A 255 2.66 25.33 -19.35
CA GLU A 255 3.67 24.26 -19.54
C GLU A 255 5.05 24.88 -19.78
N ILE A 256 6.05 24.31 -19.16
CA ILE A 256 7.45 24.72 -19.31
C ILE A 256 8.20 23.77 -20.23
N SER A 257 9.30 24.26 -20.83
CA SER A 257 10.22 23.41 -21.57
C SER A 257 11.13 22.60 -20.63
N GLN A 258 11.73 21.55 -21.16
CA GLN A 258 12.75 20.76 -20.47
C GLN A 258 13.90 21.63 -19.94
N GLU A 259 14.35 22.64 -20.72
CA GLU A 259 15.43 23.51 -20.32
C GLU A 259 15.04 24.45 -19.18
N GLN A 260 13.83 25.02 -19.23
CA GLN A 260 13.28 25.80 -18.10
C GLN A 260 13.16 24.94 -16.83
N GLY A 261 12.72 23.69 -16.97
CA GLY A 261 12.70 22.75 -15.86
C GLY A 261 14.08 22.46 -15.27
N ARG A 262 15.12 22.38 -16.13
CA ARG A 262 16.51 22.22 -15.70
C ARG A 262 17.02 23.45 -14.92
N GLU A 263 16.67 24.66 -15.37
CA GLU A 263 17.02 25.91 -14.65
C GLU A 263 16.36 25.96 -13.28
N ILE A 264 15.08 25.60 -13.19
CA ILE A 264 14.34 25.51 -11.91
C ILE A 264 15.00 24.49 -10.98
N ALA A 265 15.28 23.28 -11.48
CA ALA A 265 15.95 22.25 -10.71
C ALA A 265 17.33 22.70 -10.21
N SER A 266 18.11 23.32 -11.09
CA SER A 266 19.42 23.89 -10.75
C SER A 266 19.33 24.98 -9.69
N SER A 267 18.39 25.90 -9.82
CA SER A 267 18.15 26.97 -8.84
C SER A 267 17.73 26.40 -7.48
N PHE A 268 16.89 25.37 -7.49
CA PHE A 268 16.41 24.73 -6.26
C PHE A 268 17.52 24.07 -5.47
N VAL A 269 18.40 23.31 -6.15
CA VAL A 269 19.47 22.53 -5.50
C VAL A 269 20.66 23.41 -5.12
N ASN A 270 21.09 24.31 -6.04
CA ASN A 270 22.34 25.09 -5.91
C ASN A 270 22.20 26.33 -5.04
N LYS A 271 21.05 26.61 -4.47
CA LYS A 271 20.87 27.80 -3.62
C LYS A 271 21.80 27.81 -2.41
N GLU A 272 22.11 26.63 -1.88
CA GLU A 272 22.98 26.44 -0.71
C GLU A 272 24.32 25.77 -1.05
N ASP A 273 24.35 24.89 -2.04
CA ASP A 273 25.56 24.18 -2.48
C ASP A 273 25.70 24.24 -4.00
N PRO A 274 26.48 25.18 -4.55
CA PRO A 274 26.62 25.41 -5.99
C PRO A 274 27.39 24.29 -6.73
N ARG A 275 27.74 23.21 -6.06
CA ARG A 275 28.51 22.08 -6.65
C ARG A 275 27.66 21.11 -7.45
N TYR A 276 26.33 21.28 -7.49
CA TYR A 276 25.46 20.37 -8.25
C TYR A 276 25.34 20.78 -9.71
N GLU A 277 25.61 19.81 -10.58
CA GLU A 277 25.27 19.87 -12.00
C GLU A 277 23.97 19.09 -12.23
N VAL A 278 23.01 19.70 -12.93
CA VAL A 278 21.68 19.14 -13.18
C VAL A 278 21.60 18.71 -14.64
N ALA A 279 21.42 17.41 -14.88
CA ALA A 279 21.29 16.83 -16.20
C ALA A 279 19.88 16.28 -16.38
N TYR A 280 19.25 16.56 -17.53
CA TYR A 280 17.97 15.96 -17.89
C TYR A 280 18.13 14.45 -18.08
N ASP A 281 17.14 13.70 -17.60
CA ASP A 281 17.08 12.24 -17.71
C ASP A 281 15.93 11.85 -18.66
N GLU A 282 14.69 12.01 -18.23
CA GLU A 282 13.50 11.63 -18.99
C GLU A 282 12.27 12.48 -18.65
N LYS A 283 11.22 12.33 -19.46
CA LYS A 283 9.86 12.82 -19.16
C LYS A 283 8.99 11.66 -18.71
N ILE A 284 8.52 11.72 -17.48
CA ILE A 284 7.54 10.78 -16.95
C ILE A 284 6.15 11.27 -17.35
N ASN A 285 5.43 10.43 -18.11
CA ASN A 285 4.06 10.70 -18.52
C ASN A 285 3.08 10.19 -17.47
N GLY A 286 1.92 10.81 -17.37
CA GLY A 286 0.86 10.48 -16.41
C GLY A 286 -0.13 11.63 -16.28
N ASP A 287 -1.02 11.60 -15.29
CA ASP A 287 -2.01 12.66 -15.07
C ASP A 287 -1.35 14.03 -14.84
N HIS A 288 -0.17 14.03 -14.24
CA HIS A 288 0.68 15.21 -14.01
C HIS A 288 2.09 14.91 -14.51
N PRO A 289 2.41 15.18 -15.80
CA PRO A 289 3.71 14.89 -16.36
C PRO A 289 4.85 15.60 -15.62
N LEU A 290 5.97 14.90 -15.46
CA LEU A 290 7.16 15.39 -14.76
C LEU A 290 8.39 15.32 -15.68
N TYR A 291 9.29 16.28 -15.55
CA TYR A 291 10.66 16.18 -16.05
C TYR A 291 11.56 15.66 -14.93
N LEU A 292 12.29 14.58 -15.20
CA LEU A 292 13.24 13.97 -14.28
C LEU A 292 14.65 14.46 -14.59
N TYR A 293 15.40 14.80 -13.55
CA TYR A 293 16.76 15.27 -13.62
C TYR A 293 17.67 14.48 -12.70
N THR A 294 18.84 14.10 -13.19
CA THR A 294 19.92 13.53 -12.38
C THR A 294 20.77 14.63 -11.80
N LEU A 295 21.01 14.59 -10.50
CA LEU A 295 21.89 15.47 -9.76
C LEU A 295 23.29 14.87 -9.74
N LYS A 296 24.31 15.62 -10.21
CA LYS A 296 25.72 15.22 -10.17
C LYS A 296 26.49 16.19 -9.30
N LYS A 297 27.05 15.70 -8.19
CA LYS A 297 27.86 16.53 -7.31
C LYS A 297 29.32 16.51 -7.76
N LYS A 298 29.92 17.70 -7.90
CA LYS A 298 31.35 17.86 -8.21
C LYS A 298 32.17 17.70 -6.94
N ASP A 299 33.18 16.83 -6.98
CA ASP A 299 34.17 16.70 -5.92
C ASP A 299 35.14 17.92 -5.92
N ASN A 300 36.03 17.97 -4.92
CA ASN A 300 37.02 19.05 -4.82
C ASN A 300 38.04 19.05 -5.99
N LYS A 301 38.05 18.00 -6.84
CA LYS A 301 38.89 17.88 -8.05
C LYS A 301 38.11 18.18 -9.32
N GLY A 302 36.81 18.60 -9.19
CA GLY A 302 35.94 18.92 -10.31
C GLY A 302 35.30 17.71 -11.02
N LYS A 303 35.49 16.48 -10.53
CA LYS A 303 34.88 15.29 -11.09
C LYS A 303 33.43 15.18 -10.60
N ALA A 304 32.47 15.14 -11.52
CA ALA A 304 31.07 14.98 -11.20
C ALA A 304 30.67 13.50 -11.09
N ALA A 305 29.94 13.14 -10.02
CA ALA A 305 29.35 11.82 -9.84
C ALA A 305 27.86 11.96 -9.55
N ALA A 306 27.04 11.02 -10.05
CA ALA A 306 25.63 10.96 -9.72
C ALA A 306 25.46 10.89 -8.19
N SER A 307 24.60 11.75 -7.65
CA SER A 307 24.40 11.90 -6.19
C SER A 307 22.97 12.17 -5.83
N GLY A 308 22.02 11.98 -6.76
CA GLY A 308 20.59 12.13 -6.50
C GLY A 308 19.76 12.38 -7.74
N ARG A 309 18.48 12.60 -7.52
CA ARG A 309 17.47 12.89 -8.54
C ARG A 309 16.51 13.99 -8.07
N LEU A 310 15.90 14.68 -9.02
CA LEU A 310 14.89 15.70 -8.77
C LEU A 310 13.86 15.68 -9.91
N ALA A 311 12.58 15.85 -9.57
CA ALA A 311 11.50 15.95 -10.55
C ALA A 311 10.82 17.32 -10.48
N VAL A 312 10.50 17.87 -11.66
CA VAL A 312 9.79 19.15 -11.84
C VAL A 312 8.54 18.90 -12.66
N THR A 313 7.41 19.48 -12.25
CA THR A 313 6.15 19.38 -13.00
C THR A 313 6.28 20.09 -14.35
N VAL A 314 5.76 19.46 -15.43
CA VAL A 314 5.73 20.06 -16.76
C VAL A 314 4.84 21.33 -16.74
N LYS A 315 3.71 21.26 -16.04
CA LYS A 315 2.83 22.43 -15.84
C LYS A 315 3.33 23.25 -14.64
N GLY A 316 3.60 24.51 -14.86
CA GLY A 316 3.96 25.51 -13.85
C GLY A 316 5.39 25.41 -13.29
N GLY A 317 6.14 24.33 -13.59
CA GLY A 317 7.54 24.25 -13.16
C GLY A 317 7.75 24.11 -11.64
N HIS A 318 6.90 23.35 -10.97
CA HIS A 318 7.04 23.12 -9.52
C HIS A 318 7.95 21.91 -9.25
N VAL A 319 8.84 22.02 -8.27
CA VAL A 319 9.62 20.86 -7.82
C VAL A 319 8.67 19.89 -7.11
N ALA A 320 8.49 18.70 -7.64
CA ALA A 320 7.59 17.67 -7.11
C ALA A 320 8.26 16.86 -5.98
N TRP A 321 9.52 16.52 -6.19
CA TRP A 321 10.34 15.86 -5.19
C TRP A 321 11.84 16.00 -5.54
N MET A 322 12.67 15.82 -4.53
CA MET A 322 14.12 15.74 -4.64
C MET A 322 14.62 14.66 -3.69
N LEU A 323 15.62 13.90 -4.13
CA LEU A 323 16.35 12.95 -3.30
C LEU A 323 17.83 13.06 -3.61
N LYS A 324 18.65 13.23 -2.57
CA LYS A 324 20.11 13.17 -2.63
C LYS A 324 20.58 11.88 -1.96
N GLU A 325 21.67 11.33 -2.48
CA GLU A 325 22.25 10.08 -2.00
C GLU A 325 23.62 10.36 -1.39
N ARG A 326 23.75 10.15 -0.09
CA ARG A 326 25.03 10.08 0.64
C ARG A 326 24.89 9.25 1.91
N SER A 327 26.00 8.77 2.40
CA SER A 327 26.06 8.21 3.75
C SER A 327 25.94 9.31 4.80
N VAL A 328 25.09 9.12 5.79
CA VAL A 328 24.96 10.01 6.96
C VAL A 328 25.78 9.44 8.09
N ALA A 329 26.63 10.26 8.70
CA ALA A 329 27.48 9.87 9.81
C ALA A 329 26.69 9.84 11.14
N GLU A 330 27.40 9.78 12.26
CA GLU A 330 26.80 9.78 13.59
C GLU A 330 25.99 11.05 13.83
N GLN A 331 24.85 10.90 14.49
CA GLN A 331 23.92 11.97 14.81
C GLN A 331 24.58 13.04 15.71
N LYS A 332 24.37 14.31 15.32
CA LYS A 332 24.80 15.50 16.07
C LYS A 332 23.65 16.46 16.35
N LEU A 333 22.62 16.42 15.50
CA LEU A 333 21.48 17.31 15.58
C LEU A 333 20.30 16.61 16.27
N SER A 334 19.57 17.36 17.08
CA SER A 334 18.28 16.96 17.63
C SER A 334 17.18 17.02 16.59
N LEU A 335 16.02 16.37 16.85
CA LEU A 335 14.86 16.46 16.01
C LEU A 335 14.30 17.89 15.90
N ASP A 336 14.42 18.70 16.96
CA ASP A 336 13.97 20.10 16.93
C ASP A 336 14.87 20.97 16.05
N GLU A 337 16.18 20.77 16.07
CA GLU A 337 17.08 21.42 15.12
C GLU A 337 16.81 20.99 13.68
N ALA A 338 16.48 19.70 13.46
CA ALA A 338 16.08 19.22 12.14
C ALA A 338 14.74 19.83 11.66
N LYS A 339 13.74 19.97 12.54
CA LYS A 339 12.48 20.67 12.24
C LYS A 339 12.73 22.10 11.77
N GLU A 340 13.60 22.82 12.47
CA GLU A 340 13.92 24.21 12.12
C GLU A 340 14.75 24.31 10.83
N ALA A 341 15.70 23.39 10.61
CA ALA A 341 16.46 23.31 9.36
C ALA A 341 15.54 23.06 8.16
N ALA A 342 14.59 22.10 8.26
CA ALA A 342 13.61 21.80 7.25
C ALA A 342 12.72 23.01 6.92
N ARG A 343 12.20 23.70 7.95
CA ARG A 343 11.36 24.89 7.80
C ARG A 343 12.11 26.01 7.07
N LYS A 344 13.31 26.37 7.52
CA LYS A 344 14.16 27.40 6.89
C LYS A 344 14.50 27.07 5.45
N TYR A 345 14.81 25.78 5.18
CA TYR A 345 15.11 25.32 3.83
C TYR A 345 13.93 25.57 2.89
N MET A 346 12.72 25.18 3.26
CA MET A 346 11.53 25.36 2.43
C MET A 346 11.13 26.84 2.30
N GLU A 347 11.24 27.64 3.37
CA GLU A 347 11.02 29.09 3.30
C GLU A 347 11.98 29.76 2.31
N SER A 348 13.25 29.36 2.31
CA SER A 348 14.24 29.87 1.36
C SER A 348 13.87 29.60 -0.10
N ARG A 349 13.03 28.60 -0.37
CA ARG A 349 12.53 28.21 -1.70
C ARG A 349 11.15 28.75 -2.02
N GLY A 350 10.65 29.65 -1.19
CA GLY A 350 9.40 30.38 -1.42
C GLY A 350 8.16 29.75 -0.79
N TYR A 351 8.27 28.58 -0.12
CA TYR A 351 7.17 28.01 0.64
C TYR A 351 7.06 28.69 1.99
N ARG A 352 6.04 29.51 2.17
CA ARG A 352 5.87 30.36 3.37
C ARG A 352 4.73 29.84 4.26
N GLY A 353 4.77 30.20 5.55
CA GLY A 353 3.72 29.85 6.50
C GLY A 353 3.66 28.36 6.80
N LEU A 354 4.81 27.68 6.76
CA LEU A 354 4.91 26.26 7.12
C LEU A 354 5.21 26.10 8.61
N THR A 355 4.53 25.16 9.26
CA THR A 355 4.75 24.76 10.64
C THR A 355 5.10 23.27 10.71
N PRO A 356 6.10 22.85 11.52
CA PRO A 356 6.37 21.44 11.77
C PRO A 356 5.21 20.81 12.55
N VAL A 357 4.73 19.67 12.05
CA VAL A 357 3.64 18.89 12.68
C VAL A 357 4.08 17.52 13.20
N GLY A 358 5.30 17.10 12.87
CA GLY A 358 5.94 15.87 13.35
C GLY A 358 7.32 15.68 12.76
N ALA A 359 8.13 14.84 13.40
CA ALA A 359 9.42 14.38 12.91
C ALA A 359 9.66 12.94 13.33
N GLU A 360 10.08 12.10 12.39
CA GLU A 360 10.48 10.71 12.63
C GLU A 360 11.97 10.56 12.34
N GLU A 361 12.69 9.83 13.19
CA GLU A 361 14.08 9.51 12.94
C GLU A 361 14.22 8.10 12.35
N TYR A 362 15.00 7.99 11.30
CA TYR A 362 15.38 6.71 10.71
C TYR A 362 16.85 6.74 10.27
N ARG A 363 17.69 5.93 10.91
CA ARG A 363 19.12 5.78 10.56
C ARG A 363 19.87 7.13 10.42
N ASN A 364 19.78 7.96 11.45
CA ASN A 364 20.40 9.30 11.51
C ASN A 364 19.84 10.30 10.46
N VAL A 365 18.69 10.03 9.89
CA VAL A 365 17.95 10.95 9.03
C VAL A 365 16.60 11.27 9.68
N ALA A 366 16.31 12.53 9.89
CA ALA A 366 14.99 12.98 10.33
C ALA A 366 14.07 13.21 9.11
N VAL A 367 12.89 12.62 9.13
CA VAL A 367 11.80 12.93 8.18
C VAL A 367 10.85 13.90 8.87
N VAL A 368 10.96 15.16 8.51
CA VAL A 368 10.15 16.24 9.07
C VAL A 368 8.93 16.48 8.20
N SER A 369 7.74 16.47 8.83
CA SER A 369 6.48 16.86 8.19
C SER A 369 6.18 18.32 8.48
N LEU A 370 6.08 19.14 7.43
CA LEU A 370 5.72 20.55 7.47
C LEU A 370 4.35 20.72 6.84
N CYS A 371 3.44 21.44 7.47
CA CYS A 371 2.12 21.77 6.91
C CYS A 371 1.94 23.26 6.82
N SER A 372 1.12 23.72 5.84
CA SER A 372 0.70 25.12 5.79
C SER A 372 -0.09 25.48 7.03
N GLN A 373 0.06 26.73 7.47
CA GLN A 373 -0.68 27.31 8.58
C GLN A 373 -1.26 28.65 8.14
N SER A 374 -2.56 28.86 8.40
CA SER A 374 -3.26 30.11 8.18
C SER A 374 -3.86 30.61 9.51
N GLY A 375 -3.32 31.69 10.07
CA GLY A 375 -3.62 32.08 11.44
C GLY A 375 -3.18 30.98 12.42
N GLU A 376 -4.12 30.45 13.20
CA GLU A 376 -3.89 29.33 14.13
C GLU A 376 -4.25 27.96 13.52
N THR A 377 -4.90 27.93 12.36
CA THR A 377 -5.39 26.71 11.72
C THR A 377 -4.29 26.00 10.91
N VAL A 378 -3.99 24.76 11.25
CA VAL A 378 -3.05 23.90 10.51
C VAL A 378 -3.78 23.21 9.36
N ILE A 379 -3.19 23.19 8.17
CA ILE A 379 -3.77 22.63 6.95
C ILE A 379 -2.99 21.35 6.61
N TYR A 380 -3.41 20.22 7.15
CA TYR A 380 -2.73 18.91 6.99
C TYR A 380 -2.63 18.41 5.54
N PRO A 381 -3.63 18.64 4.65
CA PRO A 381 -3.50 18.27 3.24
C PRO A 381 -2.33 18.97 2.52
N GLU A 382 -1.97 20.18 2.94
CA GLU A 382 -0.84 20.93 2.40
C GLU A 382 0.48 20.55 3.08
N MET A 383 0.82 19.25 3.00
CA MET A 383 2.00 18.71 3.65
C MET A 383 3.20 18.65 2.71
N ILE A 384 4.36 19.01 3.24
CA ILE A 384 5.68 18.81 2.63
C ILE A 384 6.49 17.92 3.58
N LYS A 385 7.11 16.87 3.04
CA LYS A 385 8.04 16.04 3.80
C LYS A 385 9.47 16.41 3.44
N VAL A 386 10.30 16.61 4.45
CA VAL A 386 11.70 17.00 4.28
C VAL A 386 12.60 16.03 5.04
N GLN A 387 13.56 15.43 4.35
CA GLN A 387 14.57 14.57 4.94
C GLN A 387 15.80 15.38 5.30
N VAL A 388 16.17 15.39 6.57
CA VAL A 388 17.31 16.12 7.13
C VAL A 388 18.34 15.14 7.65
N ALA A 389 19.57 15.21 7.20
CA ALA A 389 20.67 14.44 7.74
C ALA A 389 21.06 14.96 9.13
N LEU A 390 21.08 14.09 10.13
CA LEU A 390 21.32 14.49 11.53
C LEU A 390 22.81 14.66 11.89
N ASP A 391 23.72 14.38 10.96
CA ASP A 391 25.15 14.63 11.16
C ASP A 391 25.57 16.08 10.90
N ASP A 392 24.91 16.79 9.94
CA ASP A 392 25.31 18.14 9.52
C ASP A 392 24.13 19.07 9.13
N GLY A 393 22.90 18.54 9.12
CA GLY A 393 21.69 19.30 8.74
C GLY A 393 21.46 19.45 7.24
N GLU A 394 22.22 18.74 6.38
CA GLU A 394 21.97 18.76 4.93
C GLU A 394 20.59 18.19 4.61
N ILE A 395 19.87 18.86 3.71
CA ILE A 395 18.59 18.34 3.22
C ILE A 395 18.85 17.28 2.16
N MET A 396 18.46 16.05 2.50
CA MET A 396 18.62 14.86 1.68
C MET A 396 17.44 14.61 0.75
N GLY A 397 16.24 14.99 1.18
CA GLY A 397 15.04 14.78 0.39
C GLY A 397 13.97 15.80 0.65
N VAL A 398 13.14 16.04 -0.36
CA VAL A 398 11.93 16.88 -0.28
C VAL A 398 10.83 16.21 -1.09
N GLU A 399 9.63 16.15 -0.56
CA GLU A 399 8.41 15.71 -1.25
C GLU A 399 7.34 16.76 -1.06
N THR A 400 6.81 17.29 -2.17
CA THR A 400 5.87 18.42 -2.17
C THR A 400 4.54 18.08 -2.84
N MET A 401 4.33 16.85 -3.35
CA MET A 401 3.14 16.53 -4.15
C MET A 401 1.84 16.71 -3.37
N SER A 402 1.82 16.38 -2.07
CA SER A 402 0.64 16.65 -1.23
C SER A 402 0.35 18.15 -1.14
N TYR A 403 1.36 18.97 -0.90
CA TYR A 403 1.21 20.41 -0.91
C TYR A 403 0.69 20.91 -2.28
N LEU A 404 1.33 20.50 -3.39
CA LEU A 404 0.93 20.91 -4.74
C LEU A 404 -0.49 20.43 -5.11
N THR A 405 -0.93 19.32 -4.53
CA THR A 405 -2.27 18.79 -4.77
C THR A 405 -3.35 19.65 -4.09
N PHE A 406 -3.13 20.06 -2.86
CA PHE A 406 -4.18 20.68 -2.06
C PHE A 406 -3.99 22.18 -1.84
N HIS A 407 -2.83 22.75 -2.17
CA HIS A 407 -2.57 24.18 -1.94
C HIS A 407 -3.49 25.06 -2.78
N ASP A 408 -4.29 25.85 -2.08
CA ASP A 408 -5.20 26.83 -2.66
C ASP A 408 -4.87 28.23 -2.12
N PRO A 409 -4.21 29.10 -2.92
CA PRO A 409 -3.87 30.44 -2.48
C PRO A 409 -5.08 31.34 -2.23
N GLN A 410 -6.28 30.90 -2.68
CA GLN A 410 -7.55 31.63 -2.45
C GLN A 410 -8.40 30.95 -1.38
N ARG A 411 -7.84 29.99 -0.62
CA ARG A 411 -8.55 29.29 0.44
C ARG A 411 -9.18 30.26 1.43
N ARG A 412 -10.45 30.05 1.70
CA ARG A 412 -11.19 30.73 2.76
C ARG A 412 -11.54 29.70 3.84
N ILE A 413 -11.02 29.92 5.03
CA ILE A 413 -11.35 29.07 6.18
C ILE A 413 -12.64 29.63 6.78
N SER A 414 -13.66 28.79 6.89
CA SER A 414 -14.93 29.15 7.53
C SER A 414 -14.73 29.32 9.04
N THR A 415 -15.58 30.13 9.66
CA THR A 415 -15.64 30.19 11.13
C THR A 415 -16.26 28.89 11.66
N PRO A 416 -15.67 28.24 12.68
CA PRO A 416 -16.26 27.07 13.32
C PRO A 416 -17.69 27.32 13.80
N GLY A 417 -18.60 26.37 13.55
CA GLY A 417 -19.97 26.41 14.05
C GLY A 417 -20.07 26.13 15.55
N LEU A 418 -19.11 25.36 16.10
CA LEU A 418 -19.01 25.07 17.53
C LEU A 418 -17.92 25.90 18.20
N SER A 419 -18.15 26.29 19.44
CA SER A 419 -17.06 26.85 20.26
C SER A 419 -16.10 25.74 20.73
N VAL A 420 -14.84 26.10 21.06
CA VAL A 420 -13.85 25.17 21.65
C VAL A 420 -14.40 24.45 22.89
N ALA A 421 -15.17 25.17 23.73
CA ALA A 421 -15.80 24.60 24.93
C ALA A 421 -16.86 23.55 24.58
N ALA A 422 -17.67 23.80 23.54
CA ALA A 422 -18.66 22.84 23.05
C ALA A 422 -17.97 21.61 22.44
N ALA A 423 -16.92 21.81 21.62
CA ALA A 423 -16.11 20.70 21.08
C ALA A 423 -15.49 19.85 22.20
N ARG A 424 -14.90 20.48 23.22
CA ARG A 424 -14.32 19.80 24.38
C ARG A 424 -15.35 18.93 25.11
N SER A 425 -16.60 19.37 25.21
CA SER A 425 -17.67 18.60 25.87
C SER A 425 -18.10 17.35 25.10
N ARG A 426 -17.76 17.23 23.82
CA ARG A 426 -18.02 16.04 22.98
C ARG A 426 -17.00 14.94 23.17
N LEU A 427 -15.81 15.26 23.67
CA LEU A 427 -14.75 14.30 23.90
C LEU A 427 -15.11 13.32 25.03
N ASN A 428 -14.53 12.12 24.96
CA ASN A 428 -14.66 11.12 26.00
C ASN A 428 -14.25 11.70 27.36
N LYS A 429 -15.07 11.53 28.40
CA LYS A 429 -14.82 12.05 29.75
C LYS A 429 -13.50 11.56 30.38
N ARG A 430 -12.96 10.44 29.91
CA ARG A 430 -11.67 9.90 30.36
C ARG A 430 -10.48 10.44 29.56
N PHE A 431 -10.74 11.23 28.53
CA PHE A 431 -9.70 11.82 27.70
C PHE A 431 -9.17 13.09 28.37
N ASN A 432 -7.93 13.01 28.86
CA ASN A 432 -7.25 14.15 29.47
C ASN A 432 -6.68 15.05 28.37
N VAL A 433 -7.37 16.13 28.04
CA VAL A 433 -7.04 17.05 26.95
C VAL A 433 -5.84 17.89 27.32
N GLU A 434 -4.78 17.80 26.51
CA GLU A 434 -3.55 18.60 26.61
C GLU A 434 -3.67 19.89 25.77
N SER A 435 -4.20 19.81 24.56
CA SER A 435 -4.37 20.98 23.67
C SER A 435 -5.56 20.79 22.73
N ILE A 436 -6.14 21.90 22.30
CA ILE A 436 -7.16 21.98 21.24
C ILE A 436 -6.74 23.08 20.28
N LYS A 437 -6.66 22.78 18.97
CA LYS A 437 -6.33 23.73 17.90
C LYS A 437 -7.25 23.51 16.73
N GLU A 438 -7.42 24.52 15.88
CA GLU A 438 -8.11 24.33 14.61
C GLU A 438 -7.19 23.65 13.58
N ALA A 439 -7.76 22.73 12.82
CA ALA A 439 -7.06 22.03 11.77
C ALA A 439 -7.99 21.70 10.60
N ILE A 440 -7.48 21.75 9.39
CA ILE A 440 -8.14 21.17 8.21
C ILE A 440 -7.52 19.81 7.94
N ILE A 441 -8.37 18.78 7.85
CA ILE A 441 -7.98 17.43 7.45
C ILE A 441 -8.78 17.00 6.22
N LEU A 442 -8.40 15.87 5.62
CA LEU A 442 -9.23 15.18 4.64
C LEU A 442 -10.08 14.13 5.35
N ASN A 443 -11.39 14.12 5.06
CA ASN A 443 -12.24 13.01 5.44
C ASN A 443 -11.99 11.78 4.54
N ASP A 444 -12.71 10.69 4.76
CA ASP A 444 -12.58 9.46 3.97
C ASP A 444 -12.98 9.62 2.49
N GLN A 445 -13.67 10.71 2.15
CA GLN A 445 -14.02 11.09 0.77
C GLN A 445 -13.01 12.10 0.16
N TYR A 446 -11.85 12.32 0.78
CA TYR A 446 -10.85 13.31 0.38
C TYR A 446 -11.36 14.76 0.32
N GLN A 447 -12.44 15.06 1.02
CA GLN A 447 -12.93 16.42 1.17
C GLN A 447 -12.26 17.08 2.36
N GLU A 448 -11.93 18.35 2.21
CA GLU A 448 -11.36 19.14 3.30
C GLU A 448 -12.44 19.47 4.34
N VAL A 449 -12.17 19.12 5.59
CA VAL A 449 -13.06 19.36 6.72
C VAL A 449 -12.33 20.20 7.77
N LEU A 450 -12.96 21.30 8.20
CA LEU A 450 -12.48 22.07 9.35
C LEU A 450 -12.79 21.30 10.63
N THR A 451 -11.77 21.09 11.44
CA THR A 451 -11.86 20.29 12.66
C THR A 451 -11.20 20.98 13.83
N TYR A 452 -11.55 20.56 15.04
CA TYR A 452 -10.76 20.78 16.23
C TYR A 452 -9.83 19.57 16.42
N GLU A 453 -8.54 19.77 16.32
CA GLU A 453 -7.50 18.81 16.70
C GLU A 453 -7.33 18.83 18.21
N CYS A 454 -7.77 17.78 18.86
CA CYS A 454 -7.70 17.61 20.31
C CYS A 454 -6.59 16.61 20.62
N VAL A 455 -5.51 17.06 21.23
CA VAL A 455 -4.43 16.17 21.70
C VAL A 455 -4.60 15.94 23.18
N GLY A 456 -4.40 14.68 23.62
CA GLY A 456 -4.54 14.32 25.02
C GLY A 456 -4.23 12.85 25.28
N ARG A 457 -4.53 12.39 26.51
CA ARG A 457 -4.17 11.04 26.97
C ARG A 457 -5.35 10.28 27.55
N ILE A 458 -5.32 8.97 27.32
CA ILE A 458 -6.07 7.98 28.08
C ILE A 458 -5.08 6.98 28.66
N GLY A 459 -4.93 6.96 29.98
CA GLY A 459 -3.87 6.17 30.63
C GLY A 459 -2.48 6.64 30.20
N GLN A 460 -1.66 5.70 29.73
CA GLN A 460 -0.31 6.01 29.23
C GLN A 460 -0.26 6.33 27.74
N ASN A 461 -1.37 6.14 27.01
CA ASN A 461 -1.39 6.36 25.59
C ASN A 461 -1.80 7.79 25.23
N ARG A 462 -1.10 8.40 24.30
CA ARG A 462 -1.37 9.72 23.76
C ARG A 462 -2.14 9.60 22.45
N TYR A 463 -3.17 10.42 22.27
CA TYR A 463 -4.05 10.41 21.11
C TYR A 463 -4.26 11.80 20.56
N ARG A 464 -4.54 11.83 19.27
CA ARG A 464 -5.03 13.00 18.55
C ARG A 464 -6.40 12.67 18.01
N VAL A 465 -7.42 13.42 18.45
CA VAL A 465 -8.82 13.28 18.05
C VAL A 465 -9.19 14.51 17.23
N TYR A 466 -9.70 14.30 16.02
CA TYR A 466 -10.21 15.37 15.18
C TYR A 466 -11.73 15.39 15.28
N LEU A 467 -12.28 16.47 15.79
CA LEU A 467 -13.71 16.72 15.85
C LEU A 467 -14.12 17.67 14.75
N ASN A 468 -15.14 17.35 13.98
CA ASN A 468 -15.74 18.27 13.02
C ASN A 468 -16.13 19.58 13.73
N ALA A 469 -15.66 20.72 13.22
CA ALA A 469 -15.83 22.01 13.87
C ALA A 469 -17.26 22.53 13.82
N ASP A 470 -18.12 21.98 12.95
CA ASP A 470 -19.52 22.35 12.81
C ASP A 470 -20.45 21.38 13.55
N THR A 471 -20.22 20.06 13.44
CA THR A 471 -21.10 19.02 13.99
C THR A 471 -20.65 18.49 15.35
N GLY A 472 -19.35 18.53 15.63
CA GLY A 472 -18.72 17.94 16.82
C GLY A 472 -18.60 16.42 16.75
N GLU A 473 -18.80 15.83 15.58
CA GLU A 473 -18.56 14.40 15.36
C GLU A 473 -17.07 14.10 15.20
N GLU A 474 -16.65 12.89 15.60
CA GLU A 474 -15.27 12.43 15.46
C GLU A 474 -14.99 12.05 14.00
N GLU A 475 -14.14 12.83 13.32
CA GLU A 475 -13.70 12.57 11.92
C GLU A 475 -12.55 11.56 11.88
N ARG A 476 -11.63 11.64 12.86
CA ARG A 476 -10.46 10.77 12.93
C ARG A 476 -9.89 10.68 14.33
N ILE A 477 -9.40 9.50 14.69
CA ILE A 477 -8.66 9.26 15.93
C ILE A 477 -7.33 8.62 15.57
N GLN A 478 -6.23 9.14 16.11
CA GLN A 478 -4.88 8.62 15.91
C GLN A 478 -4.20 8.43 17.26
N ARG A 479 -3.60 7.28 17.50
CA ARG A 479 -2.63 7.12 18.57
C ARG A 479 -1.32 7.73 18.09
N ILE A 480 -0.70 8.58 18.90
CA ILE A 480 0.53 9.30 18.57
C ILE A 480 1.61 9.05 19.61
N ASP A 481 2.86 9.19 19.21
CA ASP A 481 4.01 9.22 20.12
C ASP A 481 4.18 10.59 20.78
N GLU A 482 5.26 10.77 21.54
CA GLU A 482 5.55 12.06 22.22
C GLU A 482 5.90 13.19 21.22
N GLU A 483 6.41 12.85 20.05
CA GLU A 483 6.69 13.81 18.97
C GLU A 483 5.46 14.14 18.12
N GLY A 484 4.31 13.52 18.42
CA GLY A 484 3.06 13.73 17.70
C GLY A 484 2.94 12.93 16.40
N VAL A 485 3.77 11.91 16.21
CA VAL A 485 3.73 11.06 15.02
C VAL A 485 2.74 9.92 15.24
N PRO A 486 1.83 9.65 14.30
CA PRO A 486 0.91 8.52 14.40
C PRO A 486 1.65 7.18 14.39
N PHE A 487 1.27 6.26 15.28
CA PHE A 487 1.70 4.86 15.20
C PHE A 487 1.11 4.24 13.93
N ARG A 488 1.94 3.50 13.21
CA ARG A 488 1.56 2.74 12.00
C ARG A 488 0.91 1.41 12.33
#